data_3090d805e2b0000920a42072b9515903
#
_entry.id   3090d805e2b0000920a42072b9515903
#
_cell.length_a   1.000
_cell.length_b   1.000
_cell.length_c   1.000
_cell.angle_alpha   90.00
_cell.angle_beta   90.00
_cell.angle_gamma   90.00
#
_symmetry.space_group_name_H-M   'P 1'
#
loop_
_entity.id
_entity.type
_entity.pdbx_description
1 polymer ?
#
loop_
_entity_poly.entity_id
_entity_poly.type
_entity_poly.pdbx_seq_one_letter_code
_entity_poly.pdbx_strand_id
1 'polypeptide(L)'
;MSVPHGAAISAEGFFSAALGESDPEIGDAIGRELNRQRDEIELIASENIVSRAVLEAQGSVLTNKYAEGLPGKRYYGGCQFVDIVEQLAIDRVKKLFGCAFANVQPHSGASANAEVFMALMQPGDTFMGLNLAAGGHLTHGSPVNLSGRWFKVVPYGVRRDDHLIDIEEVERLAKEHRPKVIITGGSAYPRIIDFRRFREIADEVGAYLTVSYTHLDVYKRQGQCGAAARAQRQSKPTLRGL
;
A
#
# COMPACT_ATOMS: atom_id res chain seq x y z
N MET A 1 -7.21 32.32 -29.85
CA MET A 1 -8.28 31.33 -29.99
C MET A 1 -9.13 31.41 -28.73
N SER A 2 -10.37 31.85 -28.83
CA SER A 2 -11.29 31.92 -27.70
C SER A 2 -11.78 30.51 -27.38
N VAL A 3 -11.54 30.05 -26.15
CA VAL A 3 -12.14 28.81 -25.63
C VAL A 3 -13.66 29.05 -25.61
N PRO A 4 -14.47 28.14 -26.17
CA PRO A 4 -15.92 28.25 -26.04
C PRO A 4 -16.27 28.13 -24.55
N HIS A 5 -16.87 29.16 -23.98
CA HIS A 5 -17.50 29.09 -22.67
C HIS A 5 -18.61 28.07 -22.77
N GLY A 6 -18.45 26.92 -22.09
CA GLY A 6 -19.55 26.00 -21.88
C GLY A 6 -20.75 26.73 -21.30
N ALA A 7 -21.96 26.36 -21.72
CA ALA A 7 -23.18 26.97 -21.21
C ALA A 7 -23.17 26.86 -19.67
N ALA A 8 -23.39 27.99 -19.00
CA ALA A 8 -23.44 28.02 -17.54
C ALA A 8 -24.55 27.08 -17.06
N ILE A 9 -24.18 26.08 -16.26
CA ILE A 9 -25.13 25.13 -15.66
C ILE A 9 -26.06 25.95 -14.75
N SER A 10 -27.36 25.76 -14.89
CA SER A 10 -28.34 26.41 -14.00
C SER A 10 -28.13 25.95 -12.55
N ALA A 11 -28.53 26.74 -11.58
CA ALA A 11 -28.45 26.34 -10.16
C ALA A 11 -29.18 25.04 -9.88
N GLU A 12 -30.26 24.73 -10.59
CA GLU A 12 -31.00 23.46 -10.51
C GLU A 12 -30.22 22.27 -11.11
N GLY A 13 -29.41 22.50 -12.17
CA GLY A 13 -28.57 21.49 -12.80
C GLY A 13 -27.27 21.19 -12.06
N PHE A 14 -26.82 22.08 -11.18
CA PHE A 14 -25.49 21.97 -10.54
C PHE A 14 -25.26 20.63 -9.80
N PHE A 15 -26.26 20.13 -9.10
CA PHE A 15 -26.17 18.88 -8.35
C PHE A 15 -26.62 17.63 -9.13
N SER A 16 -27.19 17.77 -10.31
CA SER A 16 -27.80 16.66 -11.06
C SER A 16 -27.21 16.44 -12.43
N ALA A 17 -26.45 17.41 -12.97
CA ALA A 17 -25.84 17.29 -14.28
C ALA A 17 -24.75 16.20 -14.28
N ALA A 18 -24.73 15.38 -15.32
CA ALA A 18 -23.69 14.39 -15.53
C ALA A 18 -22.34 15.06 -15.84
N LEU A 19 -21.23 14.35 -15.58
CA LEU A 19 -19.87 14.89 -15.83
C LEU A 19 -19.69 15.37 -17.27
N GLY A 20 -20.18 14.61 -18.26
CA GLY A 20 -20.06 14.98 -19.67
C GLY A 20 -20.84 16.24 -20.07
N GLU A 21 -21.83 16.64 -19.26
CA GLU A 21 -22.57 17.90 -19.42
C GLU A 21 -21.89 19.05 -18.69
N SER A 22 -21.36 18.75 -17.48
CA SER A 22 -20.71 19.74 -16.62
C SER A 22 -19.30 20.07 -17.07
N ASP A 23 -18.55 19.07 -17.51
CA ASP A 23 -17.17 19.18 -17.98
C ASP A 23 -16.93 18.17 -19.12
N PRO A 24 -17.26 18.58 -20.36
CA PRO A 24 -17.09 17.71 -21.53
C PRO A 24 -15.63 17.31 -21.79
N GLU A 25 -14.66 18.17 -21.44
CA GLU A 25 -13.24 17.89 -21.65
C GLU A 25 -12.77 16.75 -20.77
N ILE A 26 -13.15 16.73 -19.50
CA ILE A 26 -12.86 15.64 -18.57
C ILE A 26 -13.66 14.40 -18.96
N GLY A 27 -14.92 14.54 -19.34
CA GLY A 27 -15.74 13.44 -19.83
C GLY A 27 -15.13 12.70 -21.03
N ASP A 28 -14.62 13.46 -22.02
CA ASP A 28 -13.91 12.89 -23.18
C ASP A 28 -12.59 12.22 -22.78
N ALA A 29 -11.80 12.84 -21.90
CA ALA A 29 -10.55 12.27 -21.43
C ALA A 29 -10.77 10.90 -20.74
N ILE A 30 -11.79 10.80 -19.89
CA ILE A 30 -12.16 9.52 -19.22
C ILE A 30 -12.63 8.48 -20.26
N GLY A 31 -13.39 8.89 -21.27
CA GLY A 31 -13.82 8.01 -22.36
C GLY A 31 -12.64 7.44 -23.15
N ARG A 32 -11.64 8.26 -23.44
CA ARG A 32 -10.40 7.83 -24.11
C ARG A 32 -9.58 6.90 -23.24
N GLU A 33 -9.47 7.18 -21.95
CA GLU A 33 -8.76 6.29 -21.02
C GLU A 33 -9.46 4.92 -20.90
N LEU A 34 -10.79 4.90 -20.86
CA LEU A 34 -11.54 3.63 -20.90
C LEU A 34 -11.22 2.81 -22.14
N ASN A 35 -11.11 3.44 -23.31
CA ASN A 35 -10.75 2.74 -24.54
C ASN A 35 -9.30 2.26 -24.49
N ARG A 36 -8.36 3.08 -23.99
CA ARG A 36 -6.98 2.66 -23.79
C ARG A 36 -6.90 1.39 -22.92
N GLN A 37 -7.59 1.36 -21.79
CA GLN A 37 -7.59 0.20 -20.89
C GLN A 37 -8.22 -1.06 -21.51
N ARG A 38 -9.11 -0.92 -22.49
CA ARG A 38 -9.70 -2.05 -23.23
C ARG A 38 -8.80 -2.57 -24.33
N ASP A 39 -8.10 -1.69 -25.00
CA ASP A 39 -7.41 -1.98 -26.27
C ASP A 39 -5.91 -2.21 -26.07
N GLU A 40 -5.32 -1.77 -24.95
CA GLU A 40 -3.89 -1.90 -24.67
C GLU A 40 -3.62 -2.93 -23.58
N ILE A 41 -2.46 -3.59 -23.68
CA ILE A 41 -1.99 -4.54 -22.67
C ILE A 41 -1.27 -3.77 -21.58
N GLU A 42 -1.82 -3.82 -20.35
CA GLU A 42 -1.18 -3.22 -19.18
C GLU A 42 -0.07 -4.13 -18.64
N LEU A 43 1.15 -3.60 -18.55
CA LEU A 43 2.33 -4.30 -18.06
C LEU A 43 2.88 -3.72 -16.75
N ILE A 44 2.22 -2.72 -16.18
CA ILE A 44 2.61 -2.16 -14.88
C ILE A 44 2.07 -3.09 -13.78
N ALA A 45 2.98 -3.80 -13.14
CA ALA A 45 2.64 -4.86 -12.17
C ALA A 45 1.82 -4.39 -10.95
N SER A 46 1.84 -3.09 -10.65
CA SER A 46 1.12 -2.47 -9.53
C SER A 46 -0.27 -1.98 -9.88
N GLU A 47 -0.65 -1.96 -11.14
CA GLU A 47 -1.98 -1.56 -11.54
C GLU A 47 -3.00 -2.68 -11.35
N ASN A 48 -4.21 -2.30 -10.92
CA ASN A 48 -5.33 -3.21 -10.69
C ASN A 48 -6.60 -2.62 -11.29
N ILE A 49 -7.17 -3.32 -12.27
CA ILE A 49 -8.44 -2.93 -12.88
C ILE A 49 -9.56 -3.24 -11.89
N VAL A 50 -10.15 -2.20 -11.35
CA VAL A 50 -11.20 -2.33 -10.33
C VAL A 50 -12.57 -2.61 -10.95
N SER A 51 -13.46 -3.21 -10.16
CA SER A 51 -14.86 -3.45 -10.58
C SER A 51 -15.67 -2.15 -10.60
N ARG A 52 -16.76 -2.16 -11.37
CA ARG A 52 -17.74 -1.07 -11.39
C ARG A 52 -18.24 -0.72 -9.97
N ALA A 53 -18.48 -1.71 -9.13
CA ALA A 53 -18.92 -1.50 -7.74
C ALA A 53 -17.91 -0.70 -6.91
N VAL A 54 -16.60 -0.91 -7.14
CA VAL A 54 -15.56 -0.11 -6.48
C VAL A 54 -15.58 1.35 -6.97
N LEU A 55 -15.76 1.57 -8.29
CA LEU A 55 -15.90 2.93 -8.85
C LEU A 55 -17.13 3.65 -8.29
N GLU A 56 -18.27 2.96 -8.20
CA GLU A 56 -19.52 3.51 -7.64
C GLU A 56 -19.38 3.85 -6.16
N ALA A 57 -18.70 3.01 -5.37
CA ALA A 57 -18.46 3.28 -3.96
C ALA A 57 -17.52 4.49 -3.77
N GLN A 58 -16.45 4.58 -4.56
CA GLN A 58 -15.47 5.65 -4.48
C GLN A 58 -16.05 7.00 -4.92
N GLY A 59 -16.88 7.03 -5.95
CA GLY A 59 -17.58 8.23 -6.45
C GLY A 59 -18.90 8.52 -5.75
N SER A 60 -19.19 7.94 -4.60
CA SER A 60 -20.44 8.12 -3.88
C SER A 60 -20.47 9.39 -3.03
N VAL A 61 -21.64 9.67 -2.43
CA VAL A 61 -21.82 10.80 -1.49
C VAL A 61 -20.93 10.75 -0.25
N LEU A 62 -20.30 9.61 0.03
CA LEU A 62 -19.27 9.49 1.08
C LEU A 62 -18.09 10.44 0.84
N THR A 63 -17.82 10.79 -0.41
CA THR A 63 -16.80 11.80 -0.79
C THR A 63 -17.03 13.15 -0.13
N ASN A 64 -18.26 13.50 0.21
CA ASN A 64 -18.61 14.78 0.85
C ASN A 64 -18.32 14.78 2.35
N LYS A 65 -18.04 13.64 2.96
CA LYS A 65 -17.95 13.53 4.42
C LYS A 65 -16.53 13.65 4.93
N TYR A 66 -16.28 14.69 5.70
CA TYR A 66 -15.05 14.86 6.48
C TYR A 66 -15.13 14.02 7.75
N ALA A 67 -14.23 13.03 7.90
CA ALA A 67 -14.30 12.00 8.94
C ALA A 67 -12.97 11.79 9.66
N GLU A 68 -12.34 12.88 10.12
CA GLU A 68 -11.10 12.82 10.90
C GLU A 68 -11.30 12.03 12.21
N GLY A 69 -10.32 11.19 12.54
CA GLY A 69 -10.36 10.29 13.68
C GLY A 69 -10.63 8.85 13.27
N LEU A 70 -11.05 8.00 14.19
CA LEU A 70 -11.31 6.57 13.99
C LEU A 70 -12.81 6.26 14.17
N PRO A 71 -13.32 5.12 13.69
CA PRO A 71 -14.69 4.71 13.96
C PRO A 71 -15.05 4.79 15.43
N GLY A 72 -16.17 5.47 15.75
CA GLY A 72 -16.62 5.72 17.12
C GLY A 72 -15.80 6.76 17.90
N LYS A 73 -14.74 7.32 17.34
CA LYS A 73 -13.86 8.34 17.94
C LYS A 73 -13.53 9.43 16.92
N ARG A 74 -14.57 10.07 16.37
CA ARG A 74 -14.44 11.14 15.38
C ARG A 74 -14.39 12.51 16.05
N TYR A 75 -13.68 13.44 15.41
CA TYR A 75 -13.64 14.84 15.85
C TYR A 75 -14.90 15.61 15.43
N TYR A 76 -15.66 15.12 14.43
CA TYR A 76 -16.84 15.78 13.87
C TYR A 76 -18.08 14.90 13.93
N GLY A 77 -19.24 15.52 13.99
CA GLY A 77 -20.54 14.84 13.96
C GLY A 77 -20.89 14.30 12.56
N GLY A 78 -21.95 13.49 12.47
CA GLY A 78 -22.48 12.97 11.20
C GLY A 78 -21.67 11.82 10.59
N CYS A 79 -20.84 11.15 11.39
CA CYS A 79 -19.95 10.09 10.89
C CYS A 79 -20.52 8.66 11.02
N GLN A 80 -21.75 8.50 11.48
CA GLN A 80 -22.35 7.20 11.77
C GLN A 80 -22.33 6.23 10.57
N PHE A 81 -22.45 6.72 9.34
CA PHE A 81 -22.46 5.87 8.16
C PHE A 81 -21.05 5.61 7.61
N VAL A 82 -20.14 6.59 7.64
CA VAL A 82 -18.75 6.35 7.25
C VAL A 82 -18.07 5.41 8.25
N ASP A 83 -18.46 5.45 9.53
CA ASP A 83 -17.99 4.50 10.55
C ASP A 83 -18.35 3.06 10.18
N ILE A 84 -19.57 2.82 9.69
CA ILE A 84 -20.00 1.49 9.22
C ILE A 84 -19.10 1.03 8.07
N VAL A 85 -18.85 1.90 7.09
CA VAL A 85 -18.02 1.55 5.92
C VAL A 85 -16.59 1.24 6.32
N GLU A 86 -15.98 2.09 7.16
CA GLU A 86 -14.62 1.88 7.63
C GLU A 86 -14.51 0.62 8.50
N GLN A 87 -15.46 0.38 9.41
CA GLN A 87 -15.47 -0.83 10.23
C GLN A 87 -15.61 -2.10 9.38
N LEU A 88 -16.48 -2.09 8.36
CA LEU A 88 -16.59 -3.21 7.43
C LEU A 88 -15.28 -3.47 6.67
N ALA A 89 -14.57 -2.42 6.26
CA ALA A 89 -13.28 -2.54 5.61
C ALA A 89 -12.23 -3.17 6.55
N ILE A 90 -12.15 -2.70 7.81
CA ILE A 90 -11.28 -3.24 8.85
C ILE A 90 -11.56 -4.75 9.06
N ASP A 91 -12.82 -5.12 9.25
CA ASP A 91 -13.21 -6.50 9.55
C ASP A 91 -12.90 -7.43 8.36
N ARG A 92 -13.14 -6.96 7.13
CA ARG A 92 -12.85 -7.72 5.91
C ARG A 92 -11.35 -7.92 5.69
N VAL A 93 -10.54 -6.88 5.90
CA VAL A 93 -9.07 -6.97 5.83
C VAL A 93 -8.55 -7.92 6.92
N LYS A 94 -9.02 -7.79 8.16
CA LYS A 94 -8.65 -8.73 9.24
C LYS A 94 -8.99 -10.17 8.90
N LYS A 95 -10.15 -10.41 8.31
CA LYS A 95 -10.55 -11.76 7.86
C LYS A 95 -9.69 -12.27 6.71
N LEU A 96 -9.41 -11.41 5.73
CA LEU A 96 -8.63 -11.74 4.54
C LEU A 96 -7.19 -12.14 4.89
N PHE A 97 -6.53 -11.34 5.73
CA PHE A 97 -5.13 -11.55 6.09
C PHE A 97 -4.93 -12.37 7.39
N GLY A 98 -5.99 -12.64 8.13
CA GLY A 98 -5.91 -13.33 9.42
C GLY A 98 -5.15 -12.53 10.48
N CYS A 99 -5.14 -11.20 10.37
CA CYS A 99 -4.40 -10.32 11.28
C CYS A 99 -5.26 -9.88 12.48
N ALA A 100 -4.58 -9.54 13.58
CA ALA A 100 -5.24 -9.09 14.80
C ALA A 100 -5.78 -7.66 14.70
N PHE A 101 -5.03 -6.79 13.99
CA PHE A 101 -5.32 -5.37 13.81
C PHE A 101 -5.24 -4.98 12.35
N ALA A 102 -6.00 -3.96 11.95
CA ALA A 102 -5.93 -3.36 10.63
C ALA A 102 -6.23 -1.87 10.72
N ASN A 103 -5.51 -1.08 9.94
CA ASN A 103 -5.83 0.30 9.61
C ASN A 103 -6.06 0.37 8.09
N VAL A 104 -7.19 0.95 7.69
CA VAL A 104 -7.60 1.05 6.28
C VAL A 104 -7.62 2.50 5.77
N GLN A 105 -7.12 3.43 6.58
CA GLN A 105 -7.10 4.86 6.24
C GLN A 105 -5.99 5.30 5.29
N PRO A 106 -4.80 4.64 5.22
CA PRO A 106 -3.79 5.04 4.27
C PRO A 106 -4.32 5.07 2.82
N HIS A 107 -4.11 6.19 2.13
CA HIS A 107 -4.60 6.34 0.75
C HIS A 107 -3.73 5.59 -0.28
N SER A 108 -2.53 5.14 0.10
CA SER A 108 -1.58 4.45 -0.77
C SER A 108 -0.62 3.58 0.04
N GLY A 109 0.05 2.63 -0.63
CA GLY A 109 1.15 1.89 -0.01
C GLY A 109 2.30 2.77 0.46
N ALA A 110 2.53 3.90 -0.21
CA ALA A 110 3.54 4.87 0.21
C ALA A 110 3.18 5.54 1.55
N SER A 111 1.91 5.94 1.75
CA SER A 111 1.47 6.48 3.04
C SER A 111 1.47 5.41 4.13
N ALA A 112 1.04 4.19 3.83
CA ALA A 112 1.10 3.09 4.79
C ALA A 112 2.54 2.80 5.26
N ASN A 113 3.51 2.79 4.35
CA ASN A 113 4.92 2.63 4.72
C ASN A 113 5.44 3.81 5.54
N ALA A 114 5.04 5.05 5.21
CA ALA A 114 5.41 6.23 5.99
C ALA A 114 4.86 6.16 7.42
N GLU A 115 3.62 5.72 7.60
CA GLU A 115 3.00 5.52 8.92
C GLU A 115 3.74 4.47 9.74
N VAL A 116 4.16 3.36 9.12
CA VAL A 116 4.98 2.33 9.79
C VAL A 116 6.32 2.92 10.24
N PHE A 117 6.99 3.69 9.37
CA PHE A 117 8.24 4.35 9.74
C PHE A 117 8.04 5.33 10.91
N MET A 118 7.00 6.16 10.85
CA MET A 118 6.71 7.12 11.93
C MET A 118 6.39 6.43 13.26
N ALA A 119 5.73 5.28 13.22
CA ALA A 119 5.39 4.52 14.43
C ALA A 119 6.60 3.83 15.07
N LEU A 120 7.55 3.36 14.26
CA LEU A 120 8.62 2.47 14.71
C LEU A 120 10.01 3.13 14.74
N MET A 121 10.20 4.27 14.07
CA MET A 121 11.52 4.85 13.82
C MET A 121 11.56 6.35 14.12
N GLN A 122 12.78 6.84 14.33
CA GLN A 122 13.11 8.28 14.39
C GLN A 122 14.01 8.63 13.20
N PRO A 123 13.99 9.88 12.71
CA PRO A 123 14.93 10.33 11.68
C PRO A 123 16.37 9.99 12.06
N GLY A 124 17.10 9.41 11.11
CA GLY A 124 18.47 8.93 11.33
C GLY A 124 18.62 7.48 11.79
N ASP A 125 17.53 6.81 12.15
CA ASP A 125 17.54 5.38 12.43
C ASP A 125 17.84 4.55 11.17
N THR A 126 18.33 3.34 11.38
CA THR A 126 18.71 2.43 10.29
C THR A 126 17.57 1.45 9.98
N PHE A 127 17.28 1.26 8.70
CA PHE A 127 16.45 0.16 8.22
C PHE A 127 17.06 -0.53 7.00
N MET A 128 16.58 -1.74 6.71
CA MET A 128 16.97 -2.50 5.53
C MET A 128 15.78 -2.63 4.56
N GLY A 129 16.07 -2.60 3.26
CA GLY A 129 15.06 -2.78 2.22
C GLY A 129 15.66 -3.31 0.92
N LEU A 130 14.83 -3.94 0.09
CA LEU A 130 15.26 -4.42 -1.23
C LEU A 130 15.59 -3.22 -2.12
N ASN A 131 16.78 -3.25 -2.72
CA ASN A 131 17.25 -2.21 -3.63
C ASN A 131 16.27 -2.02 -4.80
N LEU A 132 16.07 -0.78 -5.22
CA LEU A 132 15.20 -0.43 -6.35
C LEU A 132 15.60 -1.18 -7.64
N ALA A 133 16.90 -1.27 -7.91
CA ALA A 133 17.44 -1.98 -9.08
C ALA A 133 17.20 -3.50 -9.03
N ALA A 134 16.95 -4.06 -7.84
CA ALA A 134 16.62 -5.47 -7.63
C ALA A 134 15.10 -5.74 -7.56
N GLY A 135 14.27 -4.76 -7.88
CA GLY A 135 12.82 -4.87 -7.85
C GLY A 135 12.14 -4.35 -6.58
N GLY A 136 12.87 -3.60 -5.74
CA GLY A 136 12.31 -2.90 -4.60
C GLY A 136 11.38 -1.76 -5.00
N HIS A 137 10.86 -1.04 -4.02
CA HIS A 137 10.00 0.12 -4.21
C HIS A 137 10.74 1.41 -3.80
N LEU A 138 10.30 2.58 -4.31
CA LEU A 138 10.87 3.88 -3.91
C LEU A 138 10.85 4.08 -2.39
N THR A 139 9.80 3.62 -1.72
CA THR A 139 9.67 3.72 -0.25
C THR A 139 10.57 2.76 0.52
N HIS A 140 11.36 1.91 -0.16
CA HIS A 140 12.34 1.02 0.46
C HIS A 140 13.73 1.68 0.56
N GLY A 141 13.78 3.00 0.60
CA GLY A 141 15.01 3.74 0.85
C GLY A 141 15.64 4.42 -0.35
N SER A 142 14.89 4.64 -1.43
CA SER A 142 15.38 5.42 -2.56
C SER A 142 15.76 6.85 -2.11
N PRO A 143 16.91 7.41 -2.53
CA PRO A 143 17.36 8.74 -2.13
C PRO A 143 16.40 9.89 -2.49
N VAL A 144 15.53 9.66 -3.48
CA VAL A 144 14.52 10.64 -3.89
C VAL A 144 13.23 10.56 -3.06
N ASN A 145 13.08 9.51 -2.26
CA ASN A 145 11.92 9.27 -1.40
C ASN A 145 12.18 9.74 0.03
N LEU A 146 11.11 10.02 0.79
CA LEU A 146 11.17 10.37 2.21
C LEU A 146 11.99 9.34 3.01
N SER A 147 11.80 8.05 2.74
CA SER A 147 12.49 6.97 3.44
C SER A 147 14.02 7.04 3.29
N GLY A 148 14.52 7.38 2.10
CA GLY A 148 15.95 7.54 1.87
C GLY A 148 16.53 8.88 2.35
N ARG A 149 15.67 9.87 2.60
CA ARG A 149 16.09 11.20 3.09
C ARG A 149 16.14 11.28 4.60
N TRP A 150 15.25 10.59 5.29
CA TRP A 150 15.10 10.69 6.74
C TRP A 150 15.85 9.60 7.49
N PHE A 151 16.09 8.46 6.85
CA PHE A 151 16.65 7.28 7.52
C PHE A 151 17.97 6.84 6.88
N LYS A 152 18.75 6.08 7.64
CA LYS A 152 19.93 5.38 7.12
C LYS A 152 19.48 4.08 6.49
N VAL A 153 19.68 3.96 5.19
CA VAL A 153 19.24 2.79 4.42
C VAL A 153 20.40 1.84 4.22
N VAL A 154 20.19 0.58 4.56
CA VAL A 154 21.08 -0.53 4.22
C VAL A 154 20.35 -1.38 3.17
N PRO A 155 20.64 -1.20 1.88
CA PRO A 155 19.99 -1.96 0.83
C PRO A 155 20.53 -3.37 0.77
N TYR A 156 19.66 -4.35 0.52
CA TYR A 156 20.06 -5.69 0.10
C TYR A 156 19.62 -5.94 -1.34
N GLY A 157 20.21 -6.95 -1.98
CA GLY A 157 20.05 -7.19 -3.40
C GLY A 157 19.68 -8.62 -3.75
N VAL A 158 19.93 -8.95 -5.02
CA VAL A 158 19.80 -10.29 -5.59
C VAL A 158 21.16 -10.78 -6.05
N ARG A 159 21.39 -12.08 -6.00
CA ARG A 159 22.59 -12.72 -6.54
C ARG A 159 22.64 -12.55 -8.06
N ARG A 160 23.85 -12.52 -8.62
CA ARG A 160 24.04 -12.29 -10.05
C ARG A 160 23.79 -13.53 -10.92
N ASP A 161 23.93 -14.71 -10.32
CA ASP A 161 23.85 -15.99 -11.02
C ASP A 161 22.40 -16.48 -11.21
N ASP A 162 21.54 -16.33 -10.22
CA ASP A 162 20.17 -16.85 -10.22
C ASP A 162 19.08 -15.79 -10.04
N HIS A 163 19.49 -14.55 -9.75
CA HIS A 163 18.61 -13.41 -9.48
C HIS A 163 17.65 -13.63 -8.29
N LEU A 164 18.01 -14.50 -7.35
CA LEU A 164 17.30 -14.64 -6.10
C LEU A 164 17.82 -13.67 -5.04
N ILE A 165 16.96 -13.27 -4.10
CA ILE A 165 17.39 -12.48 -2.94
C ILE A 165 18.50 -13.25 -2.22
N ASP A 166 19.61 -12.58 -1.98
CA ASP A 166 20.74 -13.15 -1.23
C ASP A 166 20.43 -13.11 0.27
N ILE A 167 19.86 -14.19 0.76
CA ILE A 167 19.41 -14.25 2.16
C ILE A 167 20.58 -14.29 3.15
N GLU A 168 21.73 -14.79 2.73
CA GLU A 168 22.96 -14.79 3.54
C GLU A 168 23.51 -13.37 3.68
N GLU A 169 23.47 -12.60 2.58
CA GLU A 169 23.80 -11.17 2.63
C GLU A 169 22.82 -10.41 3.53
N VAL A 170 21.52 -10.67 3.44
CA VAL A 170 20.51 -10.06 4.32
C VAL A 170 20.82 -10.33 5.77
N GLU A 171 21.17 -11.56 6.13
CA GLU A 171 21.51 -11.94 7.49
C GLU A 171 22.79 -11.24 7.97
N ARG A 172 23.84 -11.24 7.15
CA ARG A 172 25.10 -10.55 7.44
C ARG A 172 24.89 -9.06 7.66
N LEU A 173 24.19 -8.39 6.75
CA LEU A 173 23.90 -6.95 6.86
C LEU A 173 23.04 -6.63 8.09
N ALA A 174 22.05 -7.47 8.40
CA ALA A 174 21.23 -7.29 9.59
C ALA A 174 22.05 -7.37 10.88
N LYS A 175 22.98 -8.34 10.98
CA LYS A 175 23.89 -8.48 12.13
C LYS A 175 24.85 -7.32 12.26
N GLU A 176 25.40 -6.84 11.15
CA GLU A 176 26.36 -5.75 11.08
C GLU A 176 25.72 -4.40 11.45
N HIS A 177 24.57 -4.10 10.85
CA HIS A 177 23.97 -2.76 10.95
C HIS A 177 22.88 -2.62 12.00
N ARG A 178 22.37 -3.73 12.57
CA ARG A 178 21.33 -3.75 13.60
C ARG A 178 20.15 -2.82 13.28
N PRO A 179 19.47 -3.00 12.14
CA PRO A 179 18.38 -2.12 11.73
C PRO A 179 17.21 -2.21 12.70
N LYS A 180 16.44 -1.13 12.85
CA LYS A 180 15.17 -1.17 13.60
C LYS A 180 14.06 -1.87 12.82
N VAL A 181 14.08 -1.73 11.49
CA VAL A 181 13.07 -2.31 10.59
C VAL A 181 13.78 -3.02 9.44
N ILE A 182 13.31 -4.21 9.11
CA ILE A 182 13.64 -4.91 7.87
C ILE A 182 12.38 -4.92 7.01
N ILE A 183 12.45 -4.27 5.84
CA ILE A 183 11.37 -4.31 4.86
C ILE A 183 11.65 -5.42 3.87
N THR A 184 10.74 -6.37 3.78
CA THR A 184 10.72 -7.39 2.73
C THR A 184 9.54 -7.16 1.79
N GLY A 185 9.66 -7.66 0.57
CA GLY A 185 8.70 -7.40 -0.50
C GLY A 185 9.30 -6.58 -1.62
N GLY A 186 8.61 -6.51 -2.74
CA GLY A 186 9.09 -5.77 -3.90
C GLY A 186 8.01 -5.58 -4.95
N SER A 187 8.10 -4.47 -5.71
CA SER A 187 7.18 -4.14 -6.80
C SER A 187 7.42 -5.02 -8.03
N ALA A 188 8.69 -5.31 -8.34
CA ALA A 188 9.11 -5.97 -9.58
C ALA A 188 9.95 -7.23 -9.35
N TYR A 189 9.98 -7.78 -8.15
CA TYR A 189 10.65 -9.04 -7.86
C TYR A 189 9.70 -10.22 -8.11
N PRO A 190 9.89 -11.02 -9.18
CA PRO A 190 8.89 -12.01 -9.62
C PRO A 190 9.07 -13.39 -8.98
N ARG A 191 9.97 -13.54 -8.02
CA ARG A 191 10.27 -14.82 -7.37
C ARG A 191 9.60 -14.92 -6.01
N ILE A 192 9.57 -16.14 -5.46
CA ILE A 192 9.09 -16.40 -4.10
C ILE A 192 10.05 -15.79 -3.09
N ILE A 193 9.52 -15.09 -2.11
CA ILE A 193 10.27 -14.56 -0.96
C ILE A 193 10.09 -15.50 0.21
N ASP A 194 11.19 -15.92 0.84
CA ASP A 194 11.17 -16.71 2.06
C ASP A 194 10.94 -15.80 3.29
N PHE A 195 9.68 -15.46 3.52
CA PHE A 195 9.28 -14.63 4.67
C PHE A 195 9.62 -15.25 6.02
N ARG A 196 9.70 -16.59 6.10
CA ARG A 196 10.09 -17.28 7.32
C ARG A 196 11.53 -16.93 7.67
N ARG A 197 12.42 -17.03 6.69
CA ARG A 197 13.83 -16.73 6.90
C ARG A 197 14.05 -15.25 7.26
N PHE A 198 13.32 -14.35 6.62
CA PHE A 198 13.33 -12.93 7.02
C PHE A 198 12.85 -12.72 8.45
N ARG A 199 11.83 -13.46 8.90
CA ARG A 199 11.34 -13.37 10.28
C ARG A 199 12.40 -13.84 11.27
N GLU A 200 13.07 -14.97 10.99
CA GLU A 200 14.16 -15.49 11.82
C GLU A 200 15.30 -14.48 11.96
N ILE A 201 15.75 -13.89 10.84
CA ILE A 201 16.78 -12.85 10.83
C ILE A 201 16.35 -11.63 11.65
N ALA A 202 15.14 -11.16 11.45
CA ALA A 202 14.64 -10.00 12.18
C ALA A 202 14.57 -10.27 13.69
N ASP A 203 14.13 -11.46 14.11
CA ASP A 203 14.08 -11.87 15.52
C ASP A 203 15.49 -11.93 16.13
N GLU A 204 16.46 -12.46 15.40
CA GLU A 204 17.86 -12.56 15.85
C GLU A 204 18.48 -11.20 16.15
N VAL A 205 18.15 -10.17 15.36
CA VAL A 205 18.71 -8.82 15.54
C VAL A 205 17.79 -7.87 16.33
N GLY A 206 16.59 -8.34 16.71
CA GLY A 206 15.60 -7.52 17.43
C GLY A 206 14.91 -6.48 16.55
N ALA A 207 14.84 -6.69 15.22
CA ALA A 207 14.21 -5.79 14.28
C ALA A 207 12.72 -6.09 14.08
N TYR A 208 11.94 -5.06 13.76
CA TYR A 208 10.59 -5.26 13.22
C TYR A 208 10.67 -5.74 11.77
N LEU A 209 9.86 -6.73 11.42
CA LEU A 209 9.71 -7.18 10.04
C LEU A 209 8.46 -6.55 9.43
N THR A 210 8.65 -5.81 8.37
CA THR A 210 7.57 -5.20 7.59
C THR A 210 7.53 -5.83 6.21
N VAL A 211 6.35 -6.27 5.79
CA VAL A 211 6.11 -6.75 4.43
C VAL A 211 5.40 -5.67 3.64
N SER A 212 6.08 -5.15 2.63
CA SER A 212 5.56 -4.08 1.79
C SER A 212 5.28 -4.58 0.38
N TYR A 213 4.06 -4.33 -0.10
CA TYR A 213 3.61 -4.52 -1.48
C TYR A 213 3.39 -5.95 -1.98
N THR A 214 4.10 -6.95 -1.49
CA THR A 214 4.13 -8.30 -2.07
C THR A 214 2.80 -9.06 -1.92
N HIS A 215 1.95 -8.68 -0.98
CA HIS A 215 0.67 -9.34 -0.67
C HIS A 215 -0.54 -8.65 -1.31
N LEU A 216 -0.36 -7.44 -1.81
CA LEU A 216 -1.42 -6.65 -2.44
C LEU A 216 -1.55 -6.95 -3.92
N ASP A 217 -0.57 -7.63 -4.52
CA ASP A 217 -0.63 -8.09 -5.90
C ASP A 217 -1.47 -9.37 -5.98
N VAL A 218 -2.78 -9.19 -6.00
CA VAL A 218 -3.80 -10.26 -6.06
C VAL A 218 -3.60 -11.14 -7.30
N TYR A 219 -2.99 -10.61 -8.33
CA TYR A 219 -2.82 -11.28 -9.63
C TYR A 219 -1.77 -12.39 -9.63
N LYS A 220 -0.68 -12.20 -8.87
CA LYS A 220 0.48 -13.10 -8.95
C LYS A 220 0.46 -14.24 -7.93
N ARG A 221 -0.38 -14.20 -6.88
CA ARG A 221 -0.24 -15.11 -5.73
C ARG A 221 -1.53 -15.58 -5.07
N GLN A 222 -2.64 -15.70 -5.76
CA GLN A 222 -3.89 -16.22 -5.19
C GLN A 222 -3.73 -17.58 -4.47
N GLY A 223 -2.72 -18.39 -4.84
CA GLY A 223 -2.39 -19.65 -4.15
C GLY A 223 -1.50 -19.53 -2.90
N GLN A 224 -0.79 -18.40 -2.73
CA GLN A 224 0.24 -18.26 -1.68
C GLN A 224 -0.19 -17.46 -0.44
N CYS A 225 -1.24 -16.63 -0.53
CA CYS A 225 -1.80 -15.92 0.63
C CYS A 225 -2.19 -16.86 1.78
N GLY A 226 -2.66 -18.08 1.45
CA GLY A 226 -2.97 -19.09 2.45
C GLY A 226 -1.77 -19.67 3.20
N ALA A 227 -0.58 -19.67 2.60
CA ALA A 227 0.64 -20.20 3.20
C ALA A 227 1.33 -19.17 4.11
N ALA A 228 1.40 -17.90 3.70
CA ALA A 228 1.97 -16.82 4.50
C ALA A 228 1.12 -16.53 5.74
N ALA A 229 -0.22 -16.51 5.61
CA ALA A 229 -1.13 -16.39 6.74
C ALA A 229 -1.04 -17.57 7.71
N ARG A 230 -0.70 -18.77 7.24
CA ARG A 230 -0.45 -19.94 8.10
C ARG A 230 0.90 -19.86 8.82
N ALA A 231 1.94 -19.36 8.18
CA ALA A 231 3.25 -19.16 8.82
C ALA A 231 3.18 -18.13 9.96
N GLN A 232 2.42 -17.03 9.78
CA GLN A 232 2.18 -16.03 10.82
C GLN A 232 1.34 -16.55 12.01
N ARG A 233 0.46 -17.54 11.81
CA ARG A 233 -0.33 -18.15 12.90
C ARG A 233 0.49 -19.06 13.80
N GLN A 234 1.64 -19.56 13.35
CA GLN A 234 2.50 -20.46 14.13
C GLN A 234 3.53 -19.70 14.98
N SER A 235 3.78 -18.44 14.69
CA SER A 235 4.62 -17.55 15.49
C SER A 235 3.75 -16.57 16.28
N LYS A 236 3.19 -17.01 17.43
CA LYS A 236 2.60 -16.09 18.41
C LYS A 236 3.73 -15.46 19.24
N PRO A 237 4.00 -14.16 19.12
CA PRO A 237 4.64 -13.43 20.21
C PRO A 237 3.57 -13.20 21.27
N THR A 238 3.80 -13.64 22.47
CA THR A 238 3.10 -13.16 23.67
C THR A 238 3.40 -11.66 23.82
N LEU A 239 2.48 -10.81 23.36
CA LEU A 239 2.43 -9.41 23.77
C LEU A 239 2.04 -9.37 25.25
N ARG A 240 3.03 -9.40 26.14
CA ARG A 240 2.89 -8.93 27.52
C ARG A 240 3.37 -7.48 27.55
N GLY A 241 2.47 -6.58 27.84
CA GLY A 241 2.73 -5.23 28.34
C GLY A 241 2.95 -4.16 27.27
N LEU A 242 1.89 -3.52 26.87
CA LEU A 242 1.75 -2.06 26.67
C LEU A 242 0.33 -1.69 27.08
#